data_c8fc1004f37e71da2cfd48665adf8129
#
_entry.id   c8fc1004f37e71da2cfd48665adf8129
#
_cell.length_a   1.000
_cell.length_b   1.000
_cell.length_c   1.000
_cell.angle_alpha   90.00
_cell.angle_beta   90.00
_cell.angle_gamma   90.00
#
_symmetry.space_group_name_H-M   'P 1'
#
loop_
_entity.id
_entity.type
_entity.pdbx_description
1 polymer ?
#
loop_
_entity_poly.entity_id
_entity_poly.type
_entity_poly.pdbx_seq_one_letter_code
_entity_poly.pdbx_strand_id
1 'polypeptide(L)'
;MKQKKLLKKLKPNVVFSKGGFVSVPVVLAAKACKVPALIHESDMTPGLANKLCIPSAAKVCCNFPETVKCLPENKAVLTGTPIRQELLSGDAREGLKFCGFNAAKPVILVIGGSLGSVAVNHAVRSILPELLKDFQVIHLCGKDKLDASLNGTEGYVQFEYIKDELPDLFAAADLIISRAGANAICEISALAKPNILIPLSANASRGDQILNARSFERQGYSKVLEEESVNAQTLQSAIREVYENRQTYINAMKKSSHTDSIGRILSLIQECERK
;
A
#
# COMPACT_ATOMS: atom_id res chain seq x y z
N MET A 1 31.73 3.16 -10.93
CA MET A 1 32.66 4.31 -10.84
C MET A 1 32.00 5.68 -11.06
N LYS A 2 30.96 5.82 -11.88
CA LYS A 2 30.24 7.09 -12.12
C LYS A 2 29.62 7.64 -10.81
N GLN A 3 28.95 6.80 -10.00
CA GLN A 3 28.28 7.19 -8.75
C GLN A 3 29.28 7.75 -7.71
N LYS A 4 30.48 7.14 -7.60
CA LYS A 4 31.53 7.66 -6.68
C LYS A 4 32.01 9.04 -7.09
N LYS A 5 32.16 9.32 -8.40
CA LYS A 5 32.51 10.67 -8.90
C LYS A 5 31.39 11.67 -8.60
N LEU A 6 30.12 11.26 -8.79
CA LEU A 6 28.96 12.09 -8.50
C LEU A 6 28.89 12.47 -7.01
N LEU A 7 29.01 11.49 -6.11
CA LEU A 7 28.99 11.74 -4.65
C LEU A 7 30.15 12.64 -4.19
N LYS A 8 31.35 12.47 -4.77
CA LYS A 8 32.48 13.37 -4.49
C LYS A 8 32.23 14.80 -4.96
N LYS A 9 31.49 14.98 -6.07
CA LYS A 9 31.12 16.31 -6.60
C LYS A 9 30.01 16.94 -5.75
N LEU A 10 28.95 16.18 -5.42
CA LEU A 10 27.81 16.68 -4.67
C LEU A 10 28.08 16.85 -3.16
N LYS A 11 29.04 16.09 -2.61
CA LYS A 11 29.40 16.07 -1.18
C LYS A 11 28.18 15.98 -0.25
N PRO A 12 27.25 15.03 -0.44
CA PRO A 12 26.07 14.93 0.42
C PRO A 12 26.49 14.50 1.83
N ASN A 13 25.74 14.96 2.84
CA ASN A 13 25.94 14.56 4.23
C ASN A 13 25.37 13.17 4.50
N VAL A 14 24.33 12.77 3.77
CA VAL A 14 23.63 11.50 3.90
C VAL A 14 23.04 11.07 2.55
N VAL A 15 22.85 9.77 2.35
CA VAL A 15 22.11 9.18 1.23
C VAL A 15 20.88 8.45 1.76
N PHE A 16 19.70 8.77 1.25
CA PHE A 16 18.47 8.02 1.51
C PHE A 16 18.03 7.26 0.26
N SER A 17 17.68 5.97 0.42
CA SER A 17 17.25 5.10 -0.67
C SER A 17 15.96 4.37 -0.33
N LYS A 18 14.95 4.49 -1.19
CA LYS A 18 13.70 3.71 -1.13
C LYS A 18 13.81 2.31 -1.75
N GLY A 19 15.03 1.87 -2.10
CA GLY A 19 15.25 0.57 -2.73
C GLY A 19 15.30 0.62 -4.27
N GLY A 20 15.12 -0.55 -4.89
CA GLY A 20 15.25 -0.74 -6.33
C GLY A 20 16.70 -0.98 -6.78
N PHE A 21 16.87 -1.66 -7.93
CA PHE A 21 18.21 -2.10 -8.40
C PHE A 21 19.16 -0.93 -8.69
N VAL A 22 18.64 0.22 -9.13
CA VAL A 22 19.43 1.42 -9.42
C VAL A 22 20.04 2.08 -8.19
N SER A 23 19.52 1.78 -6.99
CA SER A 23 20.05 2.31 -5.74
C SER A 23 21.32 1.59 -5.28
N VAL A 24 21.49 0.31 -5.65
CA VAL A 24 22.62 -0.51 -5.19
C VAL A 24 23.97 0.15 -5.47
N PRO A 25 24.31 0.55 -6.70
CA PRO A 25 25.60 1.19 -6.96
C PRO A 25 25.78 2.54 -6.24
N VAL A 26 24.68 3.23 -5.89
CA VAL A 26 24.73 4.51 -5.15
C VAL A 26 25.06 4.25 -3.68
N VAL A 27 24.38 3.30 -3.03
CA VAL A 27 24.61 2.93 -1.62
C VAL A 27 26.02 2.37 -1.42
N LEU A 28 26.51 1.53 -2.32
CA LEU A 28 27.87 1.00 -2.28
C LEU A 28 28.91 2.12 -2.48
N ALA A 29 28.65 3.07 -3.37
CA ALA A 29 29.52 4.23 -3.57
C ALA A 29 29.52 5.18 -2.36
N ALA A 30 28.38 5.35 -1.69
CA ALA A 30 28.26 6.14 -0.46
C ALA A 30 29.17 5.59 0.63
N LYS A 31 29.14 4.27 0.89
CA LYS A 31 30.08 3.61 1.80
C LYS A 31 31.55 3.89 1.43
N ALA A 32 31.89 3.73 0.14
CA ALA A 32 33.23 3.97 -0.35
C ALA A 32 33.67 5.45 -0.26
N CYS A 33 32.74 6.40 -0.14
CA CYS A 33 32.98 7.83 0.07
C CYS A 33 32.84 8.24 1.55
N LYS A 34 32.61 7.30 2.46
CA LYS A 34 32.33 7.53 3.89
C LYS A 34 31.12 8.44 4.10
N VAL A 35 30.13 8.36 3.21
CA VAL A 35 28.82 9.02 3.35
C VAL A 35 27.84 8.02 3.93
N PRO A 36 27.19 8.29 5.07
CA PRO A 36 26.21 7.37 5.64
C PRO A 36 25.02 7.20 4.69
N ALA A 37 24.50 5.97 4.61
CA ALA A 37 23.36 5.66 3.78
C ALA A 37 22.25 5.05 4.64
N LEU A 38 21.04 5.59 4.55
CA LEU A 38 19.83 4.98 5.06
C LEU A 38 19.11 4.32 3.90
N ILE A 39 18.62 3.11 4.11
CA ILE A 39 17.78 2.42 3.12
C ILE A 39 16.41 2.11 3.72
N HIS A 40 15.39 2.07 2.89
CA HIS A 40 14.03 1.72 3.31
C HIS A 40 13.58 0.42 2.64
N GLU A 41 13.10 -0.52 3.46
CA GLU A 41 12.45 -1.73 3.00
C GLU A 41 10.96 -1.60 3.19
N SER A 42 10.23 -1.68 2.09
CA SER A 42 8.77 -1.52 2.09
C SER A 42 8.03 -2.84 2.29
N ASP A 43 8.56 -3.95 1.76
CA ASP A 43 7.95 -5.28 1.88
C ASP A 43 8.37 -5.99 3.17
N MET A 44 7.62 -7.02 3.55
CA MET A 44 7.92 -7.79 4.76
C MET A 44 9.27 -8.52 4.65
N THR A 45 9.66 -8.96 3.47
CA THR A 45 10.95 -9.58 3.21
C THR A 45 11.86 -8.66 2.39
N PRO A 46 13.12 -8.44 2.82
CA PRO A 46 14.03 -7.59 2.06
C PRO A 46 14.24 -8.10 0.63
N GLY A 47 13.98 -7.22 -0.33
CA GLY A 47 14.26 -7.48 -1.74
C GLY A 47 15.76 -7.61 -2.02
N LEU A 48 16.13 -8.22 -3.16
CA LEU A 48 17.54 -8.48 -3.52
C LEU A 48 18.39 -7.20 -3.49
N ALA A 49 17.87 -6.09 -4.01
CA ALA A 49 18.58 -4.81 -3.99
C ALA A 49 18.91 -4.36 -2.56
N ASN A 50 17.94 -4.42 -1.66
CA ASN A 50 18.15 -4.07 -0.26
C ASN A 50 19.07 -5.07 0.45
N LYS A 51 18.97 -6.38 0.18
CA LYS A 51 19.91 -7.38 0.72
C LYS A 51 21.36 -7.05 0.39
N LEU A 52 21.63 -6.59 -0.83
CA LEU A 52 22.97 -6.15 -1.25
C LEU A 52 23.40 -4.83 -0.57
N CYS A 53 22.46 -3.97 -0.22
CA CYS A 53 22.73 -2.67 0.41
C CYS A 53 22.86 -2.74 1.94
N ILE A 54 22.19 -3.67 2.62
CA ILE A 54 22.17 -3.79 4.10
C ILE A 54 23.57 -3.78 4.72
N PRO A 55 24.59 -4.51 4.21
CA PRO A 55 25.95 -4.48 4.80
C PRO A 55 26.59 -3.09 4.71
N SER A 56 26.15 -2.26 3.77
CA SER A 56 26.71 -0.93 3.52
C SER A 56 25.89 0.21 4.11
N ALA A 57 24.66 -0.08 4.54
CA ALA A 57 23.76 0.91 5.13
C ALA A 57 24.12 1.19 6.60
N ALA A 58 23.96 2.45 7.02
CA ALA A 58 24.04 2.86 8.41
C ALA A 58 22.77 2.44 9.17
N LYS A 59 21.60 2.66 8.57
CA LYS A 59 20.30 2.24 9.10
C LYS A 59 19.42 1.65 7.99
N VAL A 60 18.50 0.77 8.39
CA VAL A 60 17.48 0.15 7.55
C VAL A 60 16.11 0.48 8.14
N CYS A 61 15.42 1.39 7.50
CA CYS A 61 14.03 1.72 7.83
C CYS A 61 13.13 0.57 7.37
N CYS A 62 12.27 0.06 8.24
CA CYS A 62 11.41 -1.08 7.97
C CYS A 62 9.95 -0.69 8.13
N ASN A 63 9.12 -1.27 7.27
CA ASN A 63 7.68 -1.10 7.32
C ASN A 63 7.00 -2.12 8.25
N PHE A 64 7.53 -3.35 8.33
CA PHE A 64 6.93 -4.44 9.09
C PHE A 64 7.77 -4.81 10.31
N PRO A 65 7.13 -5.13 11.47
CA PRO A 65 7.83 -5.60 12.66
C PRO A 65 8.63 -6.89 12.40
N GLU A 66 8.12 -7.76 11.53
CA GLU A 66 8.77 -9.01 11.16
C GLU A 66 10.09 -8.76 10.43
N THR A 67 10.15 -7.73 9.59
CA THR A 67 11.38 -7.34 8.88
C THR A 67 12.50 -6.96 9.86
N VAL A 68 12.15 -6.24 10.94
CA VAL A 68 13.12 -5.83 11.97
C VAL A 68 13.82 -7.03 12.57
N LYS A 69 13.08 -8.12 12.84
CA LYS A 69 13.61 -9.36 13.43
C LYS A 69 14.60 -10.12 12.52
N CYS A 70 14.53 -9.86 11.22
CA CYS A 70 15.38 -10.52 10.22
C CYS A 70 16.65 -9.73 9.87
N LEU A 71 16.85 -8.56 10.49
CA LEU A 71 17.93 -7.65 10.18
C LEU A 71 18.89 -7.47 11.38
N PRO A 72 20.14 -7.00 11.16
CA PRO A 72 21.03 -6.67 12.27
C PRO A 72 20.40 -5.65 13.22
N GLU A 73 20.36 -5.95 14.52
CA GLU A 73 19.68 -5.12 15.55
C GLU A 73 20.14 -3.67 15.56
N ASN A 74 21.44 -3.45 15.37
CA ASN A 74 22.02 -2.09 15.38
C ASN A 74 21.66 -1.25 14.13
N LYS A 75 21.02 -1.86 13.13
CA LYS A 75 20.65 -1.18 11.87
C LYS A 75 19.14 -1.06 11.66
N ALA A 76 18.37 -2.05 12.07
CA ALA A 76 16.94 -2.11 11.82
C ALA A 76 16.15 -1.11 12.67
N VAL A 77 15.27 -0.33 12.04
CA VAL A 77 14.37 0.60 12.73
C VAL A 77 12.98 0.48 12.11
N LEU A 78 11.98 0.23 12.94
CA LEU A 78 10.58 0.23 12.51
C LEU A 78 10.11 1.69 12.35
N THR A 79 10.05 2.15 11.12
CA THR A 79 9.62 3.53 10.80
C THR A 79 8.22 3.59 10.21
N GLY A 80 7.73 2.50 9.63
CA GLY A 80 6.60 2.53 8.71
C GLY A 80 7.02 3.08 7.33
N THR A 81 6.05 3.23 6.45
CA THR A 81 6.21 3.78 5.09
C THR A 81 5.70 5.22 5.03
N PRO A 82 6.44 6.15 4.39
CA PRO A 82 5.93 7.50 4.15
C PRO A 82 4.63 7.47 3.35
N ILE A 83 3.59 8.07 3.88
CA ILE A 83 2.28 8.18 3.25
C ILE A 83 2.16 9.54 2.58
N ARG A 84 1.55 9.59 1.42
CA ARG A 84 1.26 10.83 0.69
C ARG A 84 0.28 11.67 1.50
N GLN A 85 0.67 12.90 1.86
CA GLN A 85 -0.14 13.77 2.71
C GLN A 85 -1.49 14.12 2.06
N GLU A 86 -1.52 14.20 0.73
CA GLU A 86 -2.73 14.48 -0.05
C GLU A 86 -3.84 13.45 0.21
N LEU A 87 -3.47 12.18 0.47
CA LEU A 87 -4.46 11.14 0.77
C LEU A 87 -5.21 11.35 2.09
N LEU A 88 -4.61 12.10 3.02
CA LEU A 88 -5.21 12.39 4.33
C LEU A 88 -6.17 13.58 4.33
N SER A 89 -6.24 14.32 3.22
CA SER A 89 -7.02 15.55 3.09
C SER A 89 -8.24 15.44 2.16
N GLY A 90 -8.63 14.21 1.76
CA GLY A 90 -9.77 13.98 0.90
C GLY A 90 -11.12 14.34 1.54
N ASP A 91 -12.06 14.80 0.71
CA ASP A 91 -13.45 15.10 1.09
C ASP A 91 -14.41 14.02 0.53
N ALA A 92 -15.09 13.31 1.42
CA ALA A 92 -16.03 12.26 1.04
C ALA A 92 -17.20 12.79 0.17
N ARG A 93 -17.63 14.03 0.38
CA ARG A 93 -18.73 14.63 -0.40
C ARG A 93 -18.31 14.90 -1.83
N GLU A 94 -17.10 15.41 -2.03
CA GLU A 94 -16.55 15.61 -3.39
C GLU A 94 -16.32 14.27 -4.09
N GLY A 95 -15.86 13.23 -3.38
CA GLY A 95 -15.74 11.87 -3.91
C GLY A 95 -17.09 11.28 -4.37
N LEU A 96 -18.13 11.41 -3.55
CA LEU A 96 -19.48 10.95 -3.92
C LEU A 96 -20.01 11.73 -5.13
N LYS A 97 -19.87 13.05 -5.14
CA LYS A 97 -20.30 13.92 -6.22
C LYS A 97 -19.58 13.59 -7.54
N PHE A 98 -18.27 13.38 -7.50
CA PHE A 98 -17.47 12.99 -8.66
C PHE A 98 -17.96 11.67 -9.28
N CYS A 99 -18.38 10.71 -8.45
CA CYS A 99 -18.91 9.43 -8.88
C CYS A 99 -20.41 9.46 -9.26
N GLY A 100 -21.11 10.58 -9.06
CA GLY A 100 -22.56 10.66 -9.21
C GLY A 100 -23.33 9.85 -8.15
N PHE A 101 -22.71 9.63 -6.99
CA PHE A 101 -23.28 8.85 -5.89
C PHE A 101 -23.94 9.76 -4.85
N ASN A 102 -24.74 9.14 -3.99
CA ASN A 102 -25.37 9.79 -2.85
C ASN A 102 -25.01 9.08 -1.54
N ALA A 103 -25.37 9.66 -0.41
CA ALA A 103 -25.07 9.11 0.90
C ALA A 103 -26.06 8.02 1.38
N ALA A 104 -26.95 7.50 0.52
CA ALA A 104 -27.99 6.54 0.92
C ALA A 104 -27.43 5.13 1.15
N LYS A 105 -26.36 4.76 0.46
CA LYS A 105 -25.72 3.46 0.58
C LYS A 105 -24.22 3.62 0.84
N PRO A 106 -23.60 2.71 1.63
CA PRO A 106 -22.16 2.70 1.80
C PRO A 106 -21.42 2.41 0.50
N VAL A 107 -20.17 2.85 0.44
CA VAL A 107 -19.33 2.81 -0.76
C VAL A 107 -18.22 1.76 -0.60
N ILE A 108 -18.10 0.88 -1.59
CA ILE A 108 -16.95 -0.01 -1.77
C ILE A 108 -16.02 0.59 -2.83
N LEU A 109 -14.75 0.80 -2.46
CA LEU A 109 -13.70 1.20 -3.40
C LEU A 109 -12.85 -0.04 -3.75
N VAL A 110 -12.76 -0.37 -5.04
CA VAL A 110 -11.98 -1.51 -5.55
C VAL A 110 -10.74 -1.01 -6.25
N ILE A 111 -9.55 -1.45 -5.81
CA ILE A 111 -8.26 -1.04 -6.37
C ILE A 111 -7.40 -2.27 -6.68
N GLY A 112 -7.30 -2.62 -7.97
CA GLY A 112 -6.49 -3.75 -8.45
C GLY A 112 -4.97 -3.49 -8.52
N GLY A 113 -4.48 -2.34 -8.02
CA GLY A 113 -3.12 -1.85 -8.21
C GLY A 113 -2.99 -0.97 -9.47
N SER A 114 -1.79 -0.40 -9.72
CA SER A 114 -1.57 0.55 -10.82
C SER A 114 -1.85 -0.02 -12.23
N LEU A 115 -1.62 -1.31 -12.42
CA LEU A 115 -1.92 -2.00 -13.68
C LEU A 115 -3.32 -2.60 -13.71
N GLY A 116 -4.06 -2.55 -12.59
CA GLY A 116 -5.31 -3.26 -12.41
C GLY A 116 -5.13 -4.77 -12.33
N SER A 117 -6.16 -5.48 -11.89
CA SER A 117 -6.16 -6.94 -11.71
C SER A 117 -7.35 -7.56 -12.40
N VAL A 118 -7.09 -8.39 -13.43
CA VAL A 118 -8.16 -9.12 -14.14
C VAL A 118 -8.95 -10.02 -13.17
N ALA A 119 -8.26 -10.72 -12.26
CA ALA A 119 -8.92 -11.61 -11.30
C ALA A 119 -9.84 -10.85 -10.33
N VAL A 120 -9.36 -9.73 -9.76
CA VAL A 120 -10.17 -8.89 -8.87
C VAL A 120 -11.34 -8.26 -9.63
N ASN A 121 -11.09 -7.71 -10.83
CA ASN A 121 -12.14 -7.12 -11.65
C ASN A 121 -13.24 -8.14 -11.96
N HIS A 122 -12.86 -9.35 -12.39
CA HIS A 122 -13.81 -10.41 -12.69
C HIS A 122 -14.61 -10.82 -11.44
N ALA A 123 -13.94 -11.04 -10.31
CA ALA A 123 -14.60 -11.43 -9.07
C ALA A 123 -15.64 -10.41 -8.61
N VAL A 124 -15.28 -9.11 -8.62
CA VAL A 124 -16.21 -8.04 -8.24
C VAL A 124 -17.39 -7.94 -9.21
N ARG A 125 -17.12 -7.98 -10.52
CA ARG A 125 -18.18 -7.90 -11.54
C ARG A 125 -19.13 -9.08 -11.48
N SER A 126 -18.67 -10.28 -11.14
CA SER A 126 -19.52 -11.47 -11.03
C SER A 126 -20.58 -11.38 -9.92
N ILE A 127 -20.34 -10.52 -8.91
CA ILE A 127 -21.27 -10.33 -7.78
C ILE A 127 -21.91 -8.94 -7.78
N LEU A 128 -21.65 -8.14 -8.80
CA LEU A 128 -22.09 -6.75 -8.85
C LEU A 128 -23.61 -6.56 -8.66
N PRO A 129 -24.49 -7.36 -9.29
CA PRO A 129 -25.92 -7.21 -9.09
C PRO A 129 -26.37 -7.39 -7.63
N GLU A 130 -25.69 -8.25 -6.88
CA GLU A 130 -25.98 -8.47 -5.46
C GLU A 130 -25.38 -7.34 -4.60
N LEU A 131 -24.16 -6.87 -4.93
CA LEU A 131 -23.53 -5.76 -4.19
C LEU A 131 -24.34 -4.49 -4.29
N LEU A 132 -24.87 -4.18 -5.45
CA LEU A 132 -25.60 -2.94 -5.70
C LEU A 132 -26.95 -2.84 -4.99
N LYS A 133 -27.44 -3.95 -4.38
CA LYS A 133 -28.60 -3.90 -3.49
C LYS A 133 -28.30 -3.09 -2.22
N ASP A 134 -27.11 -3.26 -1.66
CA ASP A 134 -26.73 -2.75 -0.35
C ASP A 134 -25.60 -1.69 -0.41
N PHE A 135 -24.83 -1.63 -1.49
CA PHE A 135 -23.64 -0.78 -1.64
C PHE A 135 -23.66 0.02 -2.96
N GLN A 136 -22.83 1.04 -3.01
CA GLN A 136 -22.35 1.67 -4.24
C GLN A 136 -20.90 1.24 -4.47
N VAL A 137 -20.45 1.12 -5.71
CA VAL A 137 -19.12 0.56 -6.02
C VAL A 137 -18.35 1.50 -6.94
N ILE A 138 -17.19 1.94 -6.48
CA ILE A 138 -16.17 2.65 -7.26
C ILE A 138 -15.10 1.64 -7.65
N HIS A 139 -14.82 1.45 -8.95
CA HIS A 139 -13.93 0.40 -9.41
C HIS A 139 -12.78 0.95 -10.25
N LEU A 140 -11.57 0.96 -9.70
CA LEU A 140 -10.34 1.31 -10.42
C LEU A 140 -9.81 0.04 -11.11
N CYS A 141 -10.22 -0.15 -12.36
CA CYS A 141 -10.03 -1.39 -13.12
C CYS A 141 -8.60 -1.58 -13.65
N GLY A 142 -7.87 -0.49 -13.85
CA GLY A 142 -6.58 -0.48 -14.57
C GLY A 142 -6.77 -0.23 -16.07
N LYS A 143 -5.67 0.16 -16.71
CA LYS A 143 -5.64 0.52 -18.13
C LYS A 143 -6.17 -0.60 -19.03
N ASP A 144 -7.00 -0.24 -20.01
CA ASP A 144 -7.62 -1.12 -21.01
C ASP A 144 -8.49 -2.23 -20.39
N LYS A 145 -9.06 -2.02 -19.17
CA LYS A 145 -9.84 -3.03 -18.44
C LYS A 145 -11.25 -2.57 -18.04
N LEU A 146 -11.73 -1.48 -18.63
CA LEU A 146 -13.14 -1.10 -18.49
C LEU A 146 -14.05 -2.14 -19.16
N ASP A 147 -15.24 -2.30 -18.61
CA ASP A 147 -16.29 -3.13 -19.21
C ASP A 147 -17.42 -2.21 -19.70
N ALA A 148 -17.47 -1.97 -21.02
CA ALA A 148 -18.43 -1.06 -21.61
C ALA A 148 -19.88 -1.49 -21.38
N SER A 149 -20.15 -2.78 -21.16
CA SER A 149 -21.50 -3.29 -20.89
C SER A 149 -22.07 -2.83 -19.54
N LEU A 150 -21.19 -2.39 -18.64
CA LEU A 150 -21.55 -1.93 -17.28
C LEU A 150 -21.64 -0.40 -17.19
N ASN A 151 -21.46 0.31 -18.31
CA ASN A 151 -21.60 1.78 -18.32
C ASN A 151 -23.06 2.19 -18.05
N GLY A 152 -23.22 3.17 -17.16
CA GLY A 152 -24.56 3.67 -16.77
C GLY A 152 -25.29 2.76 -15.77
N THR A 153 -24.64 1.71 -15.22
CA THR A 153 -25.23 0.91 -14.15
C THR A 153 -25.37 1.76 -12.88
N GLU A 154 -26.57 1.89 -12.37
CA GLU A 154 -26.87 2.67 -11.18
C GLU A 154 -26.10 2.15 -9.96
N GLY A 155 -25.40 3.06 -9.26
CA GLY A 155 -24.58 2.70 -8.09
C GLY A 155 -23.22 2.10 -8.44
N TYR A 156 -22.83 2.02 -9.72
CA TYR A 156 -21.53 1.52 -10.15
C TYR A 156 -20.82 2.53 -11.07
N VAL A 157 -19.57 2.81 -10.76
CA VAL A 157 -18.70 3.60 -11.63
C VAL A 157 -17.33 2.93 -11.75
N GLN A 158 -16.77 2.97 -12.95
CA GLN A 158 -15.47 2.38 -13.22
C GLN A 158 -14.53 3.37 -13.89
N PHE A 159 -13.25 3.30 -13.53
CA PHE A 159 -12.18 4.13 -14.06
C PHE A 159 -10.96 3.26 -14.38
N GLU A 160 -10.22 3.61 -15.41
CA GLU A 160 -8.93 2.97 -15.65
C GLU A 160 -7.90 3.39 -14.60
N TYR A 161 -7.84 4.69 -14.34
CA TYR A 161 -6.91 5.29 -13.40
C TYR A 161 -7.46 6.63 -12.90
N ILE A 162 -7.26 6.91 -11.63
CA ILE A 162 -7.58 8.20 -10.98
C ILE A 162 -6.34 8.68 -10.24
N LYS A 163 -6.08 9.98 -10.29
CA LYS A 163 -4.95 10.60 -9.62
C LYS A 163 -5.40 11.71 -8.68
N ASP A 164 -5.98 12.73 -9.20
CA ASP A 164 -6.22 13.98 -8.47
C ASP A 164 -7.42 13.85 -7.51
N GLU A 165 -8.43 13.08 -7.89
CA GLU A 165 -9.63 12.81 -7.06
C GLU A 165 -9.45 11.58 -6.14
N LEU A 166 -8.33 10.87 -6.24
CA LEU A 166 -8.10 9.66 -5.45
C LEU A 166 -8.24 9.87 -3.93
N PRO A 167 -7.76 10.98 -3.33
CA PRO A 167 -7.99 11.26 -1.92
C PRO A 167 -9.48 11.29 -1.54
N ASP A 168 -10.31 11.90 -2.37
CA ASP A 168 -11.74 12.03 -2.15
C ASP A 168 -12.46 10.69 -2.28
N LEU A 169 -12.03 9.85 -3.22
CA LEU A 169 -12.55 8.49 -3.36
C LEU A 169 -12.19 7.62 -2.14
N PHE A 170 -10.97 7.76 -1.61
CA PHE A 170 -10.60 7.11 -0.35
C PHE A 170 -11.44 7.63 0.81
N ALA A 171 -11.68 8.93 0.89
CA ALA A 171 -12.51 9.53 1.92
C ALA A 171 -13.95 9.01 1.86
N ALA A 172 -14.54 8.89 0.66
CA ALA A 172 -15.89 8.39 0.41
C ALA A 172 -16.04 6.89 0.70
N ALA A 173 -14.98 6.11 0.64
CA ALA A 173 -15.05 4.66 0.81
C ALA A 173 -15.33 4.24 2.26
N ASP A 174 -16.30 3.36 2.45
CA ASP A 174 -16.59 2.68 3.73
C ASP A 174 -15.84 1.35 3.84
N LEU A 175 -15.55 0.71 2.70
CA LEU A 175 -14.80 -0.53 2.60
C LEU A 175 -13.92 -0.51 1.36
N ILE A 176 -12.71 -1.09 1.46
CA ILE A 176 -11.79 -1.17 0.32
C ILE A 176 -11.48 -2.63 -0.01
N ILE A 177 -11.52 -2.97 -1.30
CA ILE A 177 -10.99 -4.23 -1.82
C ILE A 177 -9.72 -3.91 -2.61
N SER A 178 -8.59 -4.48 -2.20
CA SER A 178 -7.28 -4.13 -2.78
C SER A 178 -6.35 -5.31 -2.95
N ARG A 179 -5.35 -5.15 -3.83
CA ARG A 179 -4.13 -5.94 -3.81
C ARG A 179 -3.28 -5.59 -2.58
N ALA A 180 -2.39 -6.49 -2.17
CA ALA A 180 -1.57 -6.33 -0.96
C ALA A 180 -0.13 -5.82 -1.24
N GLY A 181 0.01 -4.86 -2.16
CA GLY A 181 1.27 -4.15 -2.34
C GLY A 181 1.58 -3.28 -1.12
N ALA A 182 2.82 -3.30 -0.64
CA ALA A 182 3.21 -2.67 0.63
C ALA A 182 2.78 -1.20 0.78
N ASN A 183 2.91 -0.38 -0.28
CA ASN A 183 2.50 1.02 -0.22
C ASN A 183 0.97 1.16 -0.11
N ALA A 184 0.21 0.39 -0.91
CA ALA A 184 -1.25 0.47 -0.91
C ALA A 184 -1.86 0.08 0.44
N ILE A 185 -1.39 -1.01 1.05
CA ILE A 185 -1.92 -1.44 2.35
C ILE A 185 -1.55 -0.47 3.48
N CYS A 186 -0.40 0.19 3.38
CA CYS A 186 -0.02 1.23 4.35
C CYS A 186 -0.86 2.51 4.19
N GLU A 187 -1.18 2.91 2.96
CA GLU A 187 -2.09 4.01 2.67
C GLU A 187 -3.49 3.72 3.22
N ILE A 188 -4.03 2.53 2.96
CA ILE A 188 -5.32 2.08 3.47
C ILE A 188 -5.34 2.08 5.02
N SER A 189 -4.26 1.57 5.64
CA SER A 189 -4.13 1.52 7.10
C SER A 189 -4.02 2.93 7.72
N ALA A 190 -3.26 3.84 7.10
CA ALA A 190 -3.13 5.22 7.57
C ALA A 190 -4.47 5.97 7.54
N LEU A 191 -5.33 5.64 6.57
CA LEU A 191 -6.69 6.16 6.46
C LEU A 191 -7.68 5.41 7.37
N ALA A 192 -7.23 4.39 8.08
CA ALA A 192 -8.05 3.50 8.93
C ALA A 192 -9.29 2.95 8.20
N LYS A 193 -9.16 2.59 6.91
CA LYS A 193 -10.27 2.08 6.10
C LYS A 193 -10.39 0.56 6.24
N PRO A 194 -11.56 0.03 6.64
CA PRO A 194 -11.84 -1.40 6.64
C PRO A 194 -11.54 -1.99 5.27
N ASN A 195 -10.87 -3.13 5.21
CA ASN A 195 -10.40 -3.60 3.91
C ASN A 195 -10.30 -5.12 3.80
N ILE A 196 -10.43 -5.58 2.55
CA ILE A 196 -10.19 -6.94 2.11
C ILE A 196 -8.98 -6.92 1.19
N LEU A 197 -7.96 -7.67 1.53
CA LEU A 197 -6.75 -7.82 0.73
C LEU A 197 -6.81 -9.10 -0.08
N ILE A 198 -6.66 -8.98 -1.40
CA ILE A 198 -6.52 -10.09 -2.33
C ILE A 198 -5.09 -10.06 -2.85
N PRO A 199 -4.12 -10.71 -2.17
CA PRO A 199 -2.73 -10.68 -2.58
C PRO A 199 -2.55 -11.35 -3.94
N LEU A 200 -1.54 -10.92 -4.69
CA LEU A 200 -1.15 -11.58 -5.93
C LEU A 200 -0.65 -12.99 -5.63
N SER A 201 -1.13 -13.97 -6.40
CA SER A 201 -0.78 -15.38 -6.26
C SER A 201 0.74 -15.62 -6.22
N ALA A 202 1.17 -16.62 -5.47
CA ALA A 202 2.57 -17.07 -5.45
C ALA A 202 3.06 -17.55 -6.83
N ASN A 203 2.14 -18.03 -7.67
CA ASN A 203 2.46 -18.44 -9.05
C ASN A 203 2.76 -17.26 -9.97
N ALA A 204 2.27 -16.07 -9.64
CA ALA A 204 2.45 -14.83 -10.43
C ALA A 204 3.44 -13.85 -9.80
N SER A 205 3.96 -14.16 -8.59
CA SER A 205 4.86 -13.27 -7.85
C SER A 205 5.85 -14.05 -6.99
N ARG A 206 6.74 -13.35 -6.28
CA ARG A 206 7.63 -13.94 -5.27
C ARG A 206 6.95 -14.20 -3.93
N GLY A 207 5.63 -13.99 -3.83
CA GLY A 207 4.87 -14.13 -2.60
C GLY A 207 4.95 -12.95 -1.63
N ASP A 208 5.65 -11.86 -1.98
CA ASP A 208 5.80 -10.69 -1.10
C ASP A 208 4.43 -10.14 -0.66
N GLN A 209 3.44 -10.07 -1.59
CA GLN A 209 2.10 -9.58 -1.27
C GLN A 209 1.34 -10.51 -0.30
N ILE A 210 1.53 -11.82 -0.39
CA ILE A 210 0.93 -12.79 0.54
C ILE A 210 1.46 -12.54 1.95
N LEU A 211 2.78 -12.38 2.08
CA LEU A 211 3.41 -12.12 3.37
C LEU A 211 2.97 -10.77 3.97
N ASN A 212 2.92 -9.72 3.14
CA ASN A 212 2.42 -8.40 3.54
C ASN A 212 0.97 -8.49 4.05
N ALA A 213 0.08 -9.14 3.28
CA ALA A 213 -1.33 -9.32 3.65
C ALA A 213 -1.49 -10.08 4.98
N ARG A 214 -0.77 -11.20 5.13
CA ARG A 214 -0.81 -12.00 6.35
C ARG A 214 -0.28 -11.27 7.58
N SER A 215 0.70 -10.36 7.43
CA SER A 215 1.13 -9.50 8.52
C SER A 215 0.02 -8.55 8.96
N PHE A 216 -0.70 -7.94 8.02
CA PHE A 216 -1.81 -7.03 8.32
C PHE A 216 -3.02 -7.76 8.92
N GLU A 217 -3.29 -8.99 8.46
CA GLU A 217 -4.34 -9.85 9.02
C GLU A 217 -4.05 -10.20 10.49
N ARG A 218 -2.81 -10.64 10.80
CA ARG A 218 -2.40 -10.93 12.18
C ARG A 218 -2.49 -9.72 13.12
N GLN A 219 -2.33 -8.51 12.59
CA GLN A 219 -2.47 -7.27 13.34
C GLN A 219 -3.95 -6.81 13.46
N GLY A 220 -4.88 -7.53 12.84
CA GLY A 220 -6.30 -7.17 12.83
C GLY A 220 -6.64 -5.97 11.95
N TYR A 221 -5.79 -5.61 11.00
CA TYR A 221 -5.99 -4.44 10.13
C TYR A 221 -6.81 -4.78 8.88
N SER A 222 -6.78 -6.04 8.44
CA SER A 222 -7.35 -6.47 7.18
C SER A 222 -7.93 -7.87 7.25
N LYS A 223 -8.93 -8.16 6.43
CA LYS A 223 -9.33 -9.50 6.03
C LYS A 223 -8.52 -9.91 4.81
N VAL A 224 -8.04 -11.15 4.76
CA VAL A 224 -7.31 -11.67 3.60
C VAL A 224 -8.12 -12.75 2.90
N LEU A 225 -8.25 -12.61 1.57
CA LEU A 225 -8.73 -13.66 0.67
C LEU A 225 -7.60 -14.00 -0.32
N GLU A 226 -7.13 -15.24 -0.30
CA GLU A 226 -6.14 -15.69 -1.30
C GLU A 226 -6.78 -15.72 -2.68
N GLU A 227 -6.07 -15.27 -3.71
CA GLU A 227 -6.59 -15.11 -5.06
C GLU A 227 -7.24 -16.42 -5.59
N GLU A 228 -6.65 -17.56 -5.26
CA GLU A 228 -7.12 -18.89 -5.64
C GLU A 228 -8.45 -19.28 -4.97
N SER A 229 -8.76 -18.64 -3.84
CA SER A 229 -10.00 -18.90 -3.07
C SER A 229 -11.12 -17.92 -3.41
N VAL A 230 -10.82 -16.88 -4.22
CA VAL A 230 -11.81 -15.85 -4.56
C VAL A 230 -12.85 -16.39 -5.52
N ASN A 231 -14.09 -16.39 -5.07
CA ASN A 231 -15.28 -16.66 -5.87
C ASN A 231 -16.45 -15.80 -5.37
N ALA A 232 -17.60 -15.90 -6.02
CA ALA A 232 -18.76 -15.07 -5.68
C ALA A 232 -19.17 -15.21 -4.20
N GLN A 233 -19.21 -16.42 -3.67
CA GLN A 233 -19.63 -16.68 -2.30
C GLN A 233 -18.61 -16.17 -1.27
N THR A 234 -17.32 -16.48 -1.45
CA THR A 234 -16.26 -16.08 -0.51
C THR A 234 -16.09 -14.57 -0.47
N LEU A 235 -16.17 -13.89 -1.63
CA LEU A 235 -16.05 -12.44 -1.68
C LEU A 235 -17.25 -11.73 -1.04
N GLN A 236 -18.49 -12.18 -1.32
CA GLN A 236 -19.68 -11.61 -0.68
C GLN A 236 -19.65 -11.80 0.85
N SER A 237 -19.28 -13.01 1.31
CA SER A 237 -19.17 -13.30 2.74
C SER A 237 -18.15 -12.40 3.41
N ALA A 238 -16.97 -12.22 2.80
CA ALA A 238 -15.92 -11.34 3.33
C ALA A 238 -16.35 -9.87 3.36
N ILE A 239 -17.07 -9.38 2.34
CA ILE A 239 -17.58 -8.02 2.30
C ILE A 239 -18.54 -7.76 3.47
N ARG A 240 -19.50 -8.67 3.68
CA ARG A 240 -20.44 -8.56 4.80
C ARG A 240 -19.73 -8.62 6.15
N GLU A 241 -18.86 -9.60 6.36
CA GLU A 241 -18.09 -9.78 7.58
C GLU A 241 -17.30 -8.51 7.93
N VAL A 242 -16.53 -7.97 6.97
CA VAL A 242 -15.70 -6.79 7.20
C VAL A 242 -16.55 -5.55 7.43
N TYR A 243 -17.64 -5.38 6.68
CA TYR A 243 -18.51 -4.22 6.84
C TYR A 243 -19.25 -4.24 8.19
N GLU A 244 -19.77 -5.37 8.61
CA GLU A 244 -20.44 -5.54 9.91
C GLU A 244 -19.47 -5.29 11.08
N ASN A 245 -18.22 -5.78 10.96
CA ASN A 245 -17.19 -5.64 11.98
C ASN A 245 -16.24 -4.44 11.74
N ARG A 246 -16.59 -3.51 10.86
CA ARG A 246 -15.70 -2.42 10.41
C ARG A 246 -15.06 -1.62 11.55
N GLN A 247 -15.77 -1.41 12.65
CA GLN A 247 -15.26 -0.66 13.78
C GLN A 247 -14.07 -1.35 14.45
N THR A 248 -14.04 -2.68 14.46
CA THR A 248 -12.91 -3.46 15.00
C THR A 248 -11.64 -3.21 14.18
N TYR A 249 -11.74 -3.26 12.85
CA TYR A 249 -10.63 -2.96 11.95
C TYR A 249 -10.14 -1.51 12.09
N ILE A 250 -11.07 -0.55 12.12
CA ILE A 250 -10.76 0.87 12.32
C ILE A 250 -9.99 1.08 13.63
N ASN A 251 -10.48 0.50 14.72
CA ASN A 251 -9.87 0.65 16.05
C ASN A 251 -8.48 0.01 16.11
N ALA A 252 -8.28 -1.14 15.45
CA ALA A 252 -6.98 -1.79 15.36
C ALA A 252 -5.97 -0.91 14.61
N MET A 253 -6.34 -0.39 13.43
CA MET A 253 -5.49 0.48 12.63
C MET A 253 -5.16 1.80 13.33
N LYS A 254 -6.12 2.44 14.01
CA LYS A 254 -5.90 3.68 14.77
C LYS A 254 -4.95 3.52 15.96
N LYS A 255 -4.83 2.32 16.51
CA LYS A 255 -3.86 2.01 17.59
C LYS A 255 -2.46 1.73 17.06
N SER A 256 -2.30 1.60 15.74
CA SER A 256 -1.01 1.31 15.15
C SER A 256 -0.05 2.49 15.30
N SER A 257 1.23 2.21 15.52
CA SER A 257 2.29 3.23 15.66
C SER A 257 2.79 3.79 14.32
N HIS A 258 2.11 3.50 13.21
CA HIS A 258 2.57 3.84 11.86
C HIS A 258 2.24 5.27 11.41
N THR A 259 1.67 6.10 12.27
CA THR A 259 1.12 7.41 11.91
C THR A 259 2.17 8.49 11.61
N ASP A 260 3.41 8.39 12.10
CA ASP A 260 4.47 9.39 11.88
C ASP A 260 5.74 8.79 11.25
N SER A 261 5.58 8.12 10.12
CA SER A 261 6.72 7.54 9.39
C SER A 261 7.68 8.60 8.86
N ILE A 262 7.16 9.75 8.42
CA ILE A 262 7.97 10.83 7.85
C ILE A 262 8.85 11.45 8.93
N GLY A 263 8.29 11.82 10.09
CA GLY A 263 9.04 12.39 11.19
C GLY A 263 10.14 11.45 11.68
N ARG A 264 9.84 10.15 11.83
CA ARG A 264 10.84 9.14 12.24
C ARG A 264 11.98 9.00 11.23
N ILE A 265 11.68 8.97 9.93
CA ILE A 265 12.71 8.88 8.89
C ILE A 265 13.55 10.16 8.86
N LEU A 266 12.94 11.33 8.99
CA LEU A 266 13.67 12.60 9.05
C LEU A 266 14.61 12.66 10.26
N SER A 267 14.15 12.25 11.45
CA SER A 267 14.98 12.14 12.65
C SER A 267 16.19 11.23 12.44
N LEU A 268 15.97 10.04 11.83
CA LEU A 268 17.07 9.12 11.51
C LEU A 268 18.06 9.71 10.48
N ILE A 269 17.58 10.48 9.51
CA ILE A 269 18.42 11.17 8.54
C ILE A 269 19.31 12.17 9.28
N GLN A 270 18.75 12.98 10.18
CA GLN A 270 19.48 13.96 10.98
C GLN A 270 20.52 13.30 11.91
N GLU A 271 20.14 12.19 12.58
CA GLU A 271 21.06 11.43 13.44
C GLU A 271 22.25 10.85 12.67
N CYS A 272 22.03 10.41 11.44
CA CYS A 272 23.05 9.79 10.59
C CYS A 272 23.83 10.81 9.75
N GLU A 273 23.42 12.08 9.76
CA GLU A 273 24.07 13.12 8.95
C GLU A 273 25.54 13.25 9.28
N ARG A 274 26.36 13.35 8.24
CA ARG A 274 27.80 13.56 8.38
C ARG A 274 28.04 14.96 8.94
N LYS A 275 28.63 15.02 10.12
CA LYS A 275 29.12 16.26 10.74
C LYS A 275 30.34 16.80 10.03
#